data_8038d2144da6156e38732cd7ea909e30
#
_entry.id   8038d2144da6156e38732cd7ea909e30
#
_cell.length_a   1.000
_cell.length_b   1.000
_cell.length_c   1.000
_cell.angle_alpha   90.00
_cell.angle_beta   90.00
_cell.angle_gamma   90.00
#
_symmetry.space_group_name_H-M   'P 1'
#
loop_
_entity.id
_entity.type
_entity.pdbx_description
1 polymer ?
#
loop_
_entity_poly.entity_id
_entity_poly.type
_entity_poly.pdbx_seq_one_letter_code
_entity_poly.pdbx_strand_id
1 'polypeptide(L)'
;MLGAAYYRLEDFDHALPNAKRAVELMEKPQKNWIELLLALYIQRERYQDCVPLLKQLIELDPDKKTYWVQLSGVYSQLEDYASAGAVMQLAYGAGVLNKDSDSEIRRLADLLLFNGIPYRCGQVLEASIEHKTVNVDEKLYDKLGNCWVAAGELDKALPPLTHAAELATTGESFVRLAEVHVQRADWPAAQAALERGLGKGQLKDTANAQLLMGIALYSQHKLADARPWFERAQVSERYRQTAKSYLQLIATQLDVPHARPD
;
A
#
# COMPACT_ATOMS: atom_id res chain seq x y z
N MET A 1 -21.01 -19.90 33.02
CA MET A 1 -19.92 -20.54 33.81
C MET A 1 -19.41 -21.84 33.18
N LEU A 2 -20.28 -22.80 32.75
CA LEU A 2 -19.86 -24.07 32.12
C LEU A 2 -19.00 -23.86 30.85
N GLY A 3 -19.39 -22.95 29.96
CA GLY A 3 -18.61 -22.68 28.76
C GLY A 3 -17.14 -22.25 29.04
N ALA A 4 -16.92 -21.44 30.07
CA ALA A 4 -15.56 -21.01 30.46
C ALA A 4 -14.75 -22.16 31.08
N ALA A 5 -15.43 -23.11 31.77
CA ALA A 5 -14.74 -24.30 32.31
C ALA A 5 -14.28 -25.22 31.17
N TYR A 6 -15.15 -25.49 30.22
CA TYR A 6 -14.80 -26.29 29.02
C TYR A 6 -13.73 -25.61 28.18
N TYR A 7 -13.76 -24.27 28.01
CA TYR A 7 -12.72 -23.50 27.29
C TYR A 7 -11.33 -23.69 27.93
N ARG A 8 -11.25 -23.66 29.29
CA ARG A 8 -9.98 -23.88 30.01
C ARG A 8 -9.45 -25.31 29.87
N LEU A 9 -10.33 -26.26 29.62
CA LEU A 9 -10.00 -27.67 29.37
C LEU A 9 -9.74 -27.94 27.87
N GLU A 10 -9.75 -26.90 27.04
CA GLU A 10 -9.60 -26.99 25.60
C GLU A 10 -10.70 -27.86 24.92
N ASP A 11 -11.77 -28.14 25.63
CA ASP A 11 -12.94 -28.82 25.09
C ASP A 11 -13.88 -27.81 24.42
N PHE A 12 -13.49 -27.41 23.24
CA PHE A 12 -14.20 -26.38 22.49
C PHE A 12 -15.56 -26.83 21.95
N ASP A 13 -15.76 -28.13 21.81
CA ASP A 13 -17.03 -28.71 21.34
C ASP A 13 -18.14 -28.52 22.36
N HIS A 14 -17.84 -28.71 23.64
CA HIS A 14 -18.76 -28.42 24.72
C HIS A 14 -18.75 -26.93 25.15
N ALA A 15 -17.63 -26.24 25.00
CA ALA A 15 -17.53 -24.82 25.34
C ALA A 15 -18.48 -23.95 24.49
N LEU A 16 -18.49 -24.15 23.16
CA LEU A 16 -19.22 -23.30 22.21
C LEU A 16 -20.74 -23.29 22.46
N PRO A 17 -21.46 -24.40 22.52
CA PRO A 17 -22.91 -24.38 22.75
C PRO A 17 -23.27 -23.76 24.09
N ASN A 18 -22.45 -23.98 25.14
CA ASN A 18 -22.72 -23.42 26.46
C ASN A 18 -22.46 -21.90 26.48
N ALA A 19 -21.40 -21.41 25.82
CA ALA A 19 -21.11 -19.97 25.70
C ALA A 19 -22.19 -19.27 24.86
N LYS A 20 -22.59 -19.85 23.73
CA LYS A 20 -23.64 -19.33 22.87
C LYS A 20 -24.97 -19.19 23.63
N ARG A 21 -25.40 -20.25 24.32
CA ARG A 21 -26.60 -20.24 25.12
C ARG A 21 -26.56 -19.18 26.23
N ALA A 22 -25.43 -18.99 26.87
CA ALA A 22 -25.26 -17.96 27.92
C ALA A 22 -25.45 -16.54 27.37
N VAL A 23 -25.00 -16.27 26.18
CA VAL A 23 -25.16 -14.97 25.52
C VAL A 23 -26.61 -14.78 25.04
N GLU A 24 -27.23 -15.82 24.43
CA GLU A 24 -28.59 -15.75 23.87
C GLU A 24 -29.70 -15.61 24.91
N LEU A 25 -29.50 -16.17 26.11
CA LEU A 25 -30.53 -16.15 27.19
C LEU A 25 -30.60 -14.79 27.89
N MET A 26 -29.67 -13.90 27.67
CA MET A 26 -29.62 -12.61 28.37
C MET A 26 -29.90 -11.48 27.41
N GLU A 27 -30.85 -10.62 27.72
CA GLU A 27 -31.09 -9.37 26.96
C GLU A 27 -29.85 -8.43 26.93
N LYS A 28 -29.09 -8.46 28.03
CA LYS A 28 -27.81 -7.74 28.16
C LYS A 28 -26.75 -8.70 28.69
N PRO A 29 -26.09 -9.45 27.79
CA PRO A 29 -25.07 -10.40 28.21
C PRO A 29 -23.84 -9.67 28.77
N GLN A 30 -23.19 -10.30 29.74
CA GLN A 30 -21.96 -9.76 30.30
C GLN A 30 -20.84 -9.74 29.26
N LYS A 31 -20.04 -8.69 29.26
CA LYS A 31 -18.94 -8.47 28.33
C LYS A 31 -18.00 -9.69 28.21
N ASN A 32 -17.62 -10.29 29.36
CA ASN A 32 -16.74 -11.45 29.37
C ASN A 32 -17.34 -12.73 28.73
N TRP A 33 -18.68 -12.82 28.67
CA TRP A 33 -19.34 -13.94 27.98
C TRP A 33 -19.32 -13.75 26.46
N ILE A 34 -19.48 -12.50 26.01
CA ILE A 34 -19.37 -12.13 24.60
C ILE A 34 -17.91 -12.35 24.14
N GLU A 35 -16.93 -11.95 24.94
CA GLU A 35 -15.49 -12.17 24.65
C GLU A 35 -15.15 -13.66 24.57
N LEU A 36 -15.69 -14.49 25.46
CA LEU A 36 -15.50 -15.95 25.40
C LEU A 36 -16.10 -16.55 24.13
N LEU A 37 -17.33 -16.17 23.79
CA LEU A 37 -17.99 -16.65 22.57
C LEU A 37 -17.24 -16.21 21.31
N LEU A 38 -16.76 -14.97 21.31
CA LEU A 38 -15.92 -14.43 20.22
C LEU A 38 -14.64 -15.28 20.07
N ALA A 39 -13.93 -15.56 21.16
CA ALA A 39 -12.71 -16.37 21.13
C ALA A 39 -12.97 -17.76 20.55
N LEU A 40 -14.11 -18.42 20.93
CA LEU A 40 -14.51 -19.71 20.40
C LEU A 40 -14.83 -19.67 18.91
N TYR A 41 -15.49 -18.59 18.43
CA TYR A 41 -15.77 -18.42 17.01
C TYR A 41 -14.51 -18.17 16.19
N ILE A 42 -13.56 -17.38 16.70
CA ILE A 42 -12.25 -17.16 16.07
C ILE A 42 -11.49 -18.48 15.96
N GLN A 43 -11.44 -19.26 17.04
CA GLN A 43 -10.76 -20.56 17.07
C GLN A 43 -11.34 -21.57 16.04
N ARG A 44 -12.61 -21.41 15.70
CA ARG A 44 -13.32 -22.24 14.72
C ARG A 44 -13.42 -21.59 13.35
N GLU A 45 -12.72 -20.48 13.11
CA GLU A 45 -12.72 -19.70 11.86
C GLU A 45 -14.14 -19.28 11.42
N ARG A 46 -15.06 -19.17 12.38
CA ARG A 46 -16.44 -18.72 12.14
C ARG A 46 -16.52 -17.21 12.10
N TYR A 47 -15.83 -16.60 11.17
CA TYR A 47 -15.64 -15.15 11.10
C TYR A 47 -16.94 -14.36 10.93
N GLN A 48 -17.93 -14.89 10.19
CA GLN A 48 -19.23 -14.22 10.04
C GLN A 48 -19.95 -14.05 11.38
N ASP A 49 -19.85 -15.05 12.28
CA ASP A 49 -20.46 -14.99 13.60
C ASP A 49 -19.70 -14.06 14.56
N CYS A 50 -18.44 -13.73 14.27
CA CYS A 50 -17.65 -12.78 15.06
C CYS A 50 -18.10 -11.33 14.88
N VAL A 51 -18.58 -10.96 13.68
CA VAL A 51 -18.94 -9.56 13.34
C VAL A 51 -19.97 -8.97 14.30
N PRO A 52 -21.15 -9.57 14.55
CA PRO A 52 -22.12 -8.99 15.47
C PRO A 52 -21.60 -8.89 16.90
N LEU A 53 -20.80 -9.86 17.37
CA LEU A 53 -20.24 -9.83 18.72
C LEU A 53 -19.23 -8.69 18.89
N LEU A 54 -18.37 -8.47 17.89
CA LEU A 54 -17.40 -7.40 17.92
C LEU A 54 -18.08 -6.03 17.85
N LYS A 55 -19.13 -5.86 17.05
CA LYS A 55 -19.93 -4.63 17.05
C LYS A 55 -20.54 -4.36 18.42
N GLN A 56 -21.12 -5.38 19.05
CA GLN A 56 -21.68 -5.28 20.40
C GLN A 56 -20.62 -4.94 21.46
N LEU A 57 -19.41 -5.51 21.34
CA LEU A 57 -18.29 -5.19 22.23
C LEU A 57 -17.80 -3.77 22.05
N ILE A 58 -17.79 -3.25 20.83
CA ILE A 58 -17.46 -1.84 20.53
C ILE A 58 -18.52 -0.90 21.12
N GLU A 59 -19.79 -1.24 21.03
CA GLU A 59 -20.87 -0.45 21.66
C GLU A 59 -20.74 -0.41 23.19
N LEU A 60 -20.32 -1.51 23.80
CA LEU A 60 -20.12 -1.61 25.26
C LEU A 60 -18.85 -0.90 25.74
N ASP A 61 -17.81 -0.85 24.92
CA ASP A 61 -16.49 -0.30 25.26
C ASP A 61 -15.83 0.27 24.02
N PRO A 62 -16.27 1.47 23.56
CA PRO A 62 -15.84 2.05 22.29
C PRO A 62 -14.37 2.44 22.29
N ASP A 63 -13.77 2.67 23.44
CA ASP A 63 -12.35 3.06 23.58
C ASP A 63 -11.40 1.87 23.54
N LYS A 64 -11.93 0.65 23.59
CA LYS A 64 -11.09 -0.56 23.56
C LYS A 64 -10.64 -0.90 22.14
N LYS A 65 -9.47 -0.38 21.78
CA LYS A 65 -8.79 -0.55 20.50
C LYS A 65 -8.84 -1.99 19.95
N THR A 66 -8.64 -2.97 20.83
CA THR A 66 -8.56 -4.39 20.44
C THR A 66 -9.78 -4.83 19.65
N TYR A 67 -10.99 -4.37 20.00
CA TYR A 67 -12.21 -4.77 19.30
C TYR A 67 -12.29 -4.23 17.88
N TRP A 68 -11.86 -2.97 17.68
CA TRP A 68 -11.80 -2.36 16.35
C TRP A 68 -10.80 -3.08 15.44
N VAL A 69 -9.61 -3.38 15.97
CA VAL A 69 -8.58 -4.10 15.23
C VAL A 69 -9.03 -5.52 14.88
N GLN A 70 -9.67 -6.21 15.84
CA GLN A 70 -10.24 -7.55 15.62
C GLN A 70 -11.37 -7.50 14.57
N LEU A 71 -12.27 -6.52 14.63
CA LEU A 71 -13.37 -6.39 13.66
C LEU A 71 -12.84 -6.15 12.25
N SER A 72 -11.85 -5.26 12.09
CA SER A 72 -11.17 -5.06 10.81
C SER A 72 -10.46 -6.34 10.35
N GLY A 73 -9.83 -7.09 11.27
CA GLY A 73 -9.21 -8.37 10.97
C GLY A 73 -10.20 -9.42 10.49
N VAL A 74 -11.34 -9.53 11.17
CA VAL A 74 -12.44 -10.45 10.81
C VAL A 74 -12.99 -10.11 9.42
N TYR A 75 -13.24 -8.84 9.11
CA TYR A 75 -13.67 -8.45 7.77
C TYR A 75 -12.61 -8.77 6.71
N SER A 76 -11.31 -8.63 7.03
CA SER A 76 -10.23 -9.01 6.11
C SER A 76 -10.22 -10.53 5.84
N GLN A 77 -10.51 -11.37 6.85
CA GLN A 77 -10.65 -12.83 6.67
C GLN A 77 -11.86 -13.20 5.82
N LEU A 78 -12.90 -12.36 5.85
CA LEU A 78 -14.09 -12.51 5.01
C LEU A 78 -13.92 -11.91 3.61
N GLU A 79 -12.71 -11.40 3.28
CA GLU A 79 -12.39 -10.69 2.04
C GLU A 79 -13.21 -9.40 1.84
N ASP A 80 -13.92 -8.93 2.88
CA ASP A 80 -14.62 -7.64 2.88
C ASP A 80 -13.67 -6.52 3.29
N TYR A 81 -12.75 -6.19 2.39
CA TYR A 81 -11.74 -5.16 2.63
C TYR A 81 -12.33 -3.76 2.76
N ALA A 82 -13.48 -3.51 2.14
CA ALA A 82 -14.18 -2.23 2.26
C ALA A 82 -14.65 -1.98 3.70
N SER A 83 -15.32 -2.96 4.31
CA SER A 83 -15.72 -2.90 5.72
C SER A 83 -14.51 -2.88 6.65
N ALA A 84 -13.45 -3.64 6.35
CA ALA A 84 -12.20 -3.61 7.11
C ALA A 84 -11.58 -2.21 7.15
N GLY A 85 -11.50 -1.55 5.99
CA GLY A 85 -11.01 -0.17 5.87
C GLY A 85 -11.89 0.84 6.58
N ALA A 86 -13.22 0.73 6.42
CA ALA A 86 -14.18 1.62 7.08
C ALA A 86 -14.09 1.55 8.62
N VAL A 87 -13.96 0.35 9.18
CA VAL A 87 -13.79 0.15 10.63
C VAL A 87 -12.52 0.82 11.13
N MET A 88 -11.40 0.65 10.42
CA MET A 88 -10.13 1.29 10.81
C MET A 88 -10.18 2.82 10.66
N GLN A 89 -10.87 3.34 9.64
CA GLN A 89 -11.09 4.79 9.50
C GLN A 89 -11.91 5.36 10.65
N LEU A 90 -12.99 4.67 11.05
CA LEU A 90 -13.83 5.10 12.18
C LEU A 90 -13.01 5.09 13.47
N ALA A 91 -12.24 4.02 13.73
CA ALA A 91 -11.38 3.92 14.90
C ALA A 91 -10.29 5.01 14.94
N TYR A 92 -9.72 5.36 13.78
CA TYR A 92 -8.75 6.45 13.64
C TYR A 92 -9.40 7.82 13.90
N GLY A 93 -10.58 8.06 13.30
CA GLY A 93 -11.33 9.30 13.48
C GLY A 93 -11.81 9.50 14.92
N ALA A 94 -12.19 8.41 15.61
CA ALA A 94 -12.59 8.42 17.02
C ALA A 94 -11.39 8.57 18.00
N GLY A 95 -10.15 8.54 17.51
CA GLY A 95 -8.95 8.60 18.35
C GLY A 95 -8.66 7.31 19.14
N VAL A 96 -9.34 6.21 18.81
CA VAL A 96 -9.18 4.91 19.47
C VAL A 96 -7.93 4.19 18.99
N LEU A 97 -7.63 4.34 17.70
CA LEU A 97 -6.32 3.86 17.21
C LEU A 97 -5.26 4.74 17.83
N ASN A 98 -4.39 4.10 18.57
CA ASN A 98 -3.26 4.81 19.13
C ASN A 98 -2.45 5.40 17.97
N LYS A 99 -2.43 6.74 17.91
CA LYS A 99 -1.64 7.48 16.92
C LYS A 99 -0.15 7.09 16.99
N ASP A 100 0.24 6.36 18.02
CA ASP A 100 1.61 5.89 18.29
C ASP A 100 1.86 4.44 17.84
N SER A 101 0.89 3.76 17.21
CA SER A 101 1.07 2.40 16.71
C SER A 101 1.41 2.40 15.21
N ASP A 102 2.70 2.34 14.91
CA ASP A 102 3.25 2.26 13.55
C ASP A 102 2.54 1.18 12.70
N SER A 103 2.36 -0.02 13.27
CA SER A 103 1.75 -1.14 12.56
C SER A 103 0.27 -0.90 12.19
N GLU A 104 -0.48 -0.21 13.06
CA GLU A 104 -1.90 0.09 12.81
C GLU A 104 -2.07 1.16 11.75
N ILE A 105 -1.23 2.19 11.78
CA ILE A 105 -1.22 3.26 10.76
C ILE A 105 -0.84 2.68 9.39
N ARG A 106 0.18 1.83 9.33
CA ARG A 106 0.57 1.17 8.07
C ARG A 106 -0.55 0.28 7.53
N ARG A 107 -1.22 -0.47 8.41
CA ARG A 107 -2.37 -1.31 8.03
C ARG A 107 -3.54 -0.46 7.54
N LEU A 108 -3.87 0.64 8.22
CA LEU A 108 -4.91 1.57 7.77
C LEU A 108 -4.56 2.11 6.37
N ALA A 109 -3.32 2.53 6.16
CA ALA A 109 -2.87 3.02 4.87
C ALA A 109 -3.01 1.96 3.76
N ASP A 110 -2.64 0.71 4.04
CA ASP A 110 -2.81 -0.41 3.08
C ASP A 110 -4.27 -0.64 2.72
N LEU A 111 -5.15 -0.65 3.71
CA LEU A 111 -6.59 -0.82 3.49
C LEU A 111 -7.19 0.34 2.70
N LEU A 112 -6.78 1.58 2.98
CA LEU A 112 -7.23 2.77 2.25
C LEU A 112 -6.79 2.73 0.79
N LEU A 113 -5.54 2.35 0.54
CA LEU A 113 -5.00 2.24 -0.82
C LEU A 113 -5.70 1.10 -1.58
N PHE A 114 -5.86 -0.06 -0.95
CA PHE A 114 -6.53 -1.21 -1.54
C PHE A 114 -8.00 -0.91 -1.91
N ASN A 115 -8.70 -0.15 -1.07
CA ASN A 115 -10.09 0.25 -1.29
C ASN A 115 -10.26 1.46 -2.23
N GLY A 116 -9.19 1.89 -2.91
CA GLY A 116 -9.28 3.00 -3.87
C GLY A 116 -9.52 4.37 -3.21
N ILE A 117 -9.04 4.56 -1.98
CA ILE A 117 -9.11 5.83 -1.25
C ILE A 117 -7.67 6.39 -1.04
N PRO A 118 -6.90 6.57 -2.12
CA PRO A 118 -5.48 6.87 -2.02
C PRO A 118 -5.19 8.25 -1.43
N TYR A 119 -6.05 9.24 -1.67
CA TYR A 119 -5.86 10.58 -1.11
C TYR A 119 -5.88 10.54 0.43
N ARG A 120 -6.82 9.79 1.01
CA ARG A 120 -6.90 9.62 2.47
C ARG A 120 -5.72 8.83 3.02
N CYS A 121 -5.22 7.85 2.25
CA CYS A 121 -3.98 7.14 2.57
C CYS A 121 -2.81 8.13 2.75
N GLY A 122 -2.61 9.03 1.80
CA GLY A 122 -1.58 10.06 1.86
C GLY A 122 -1.72 10.95 3.09
N GLN A 123 -2.94 11.47 3.34
CA GLN A 123 -3.20 12.31 4.50
C GLN A 123 -2.89 11.63 5.85
N VAL A 124 -3.28 10.36 6.01
CA VAL A 124 -3.04 9.60 7.25
C VAL A 124 -1.54 9.41 7.50
N LEU A 125 -0.80 9.03 6.46
CA LEU A 125 0.64 8.82 6.57
C LEU A 125 1.40 10.13 6.80
N GLU A 126 1.05 11.19 6.09
CA GLU A 126 1.66 12.52 6.24
C GLU A 126 1.48 13.06 7.66
N ALA A 127 0.25 13.05 8.18
CA ALA A 127 -0.03 13.46 9.55
C ALA A 127 0.72 12.61 10.58
N SER A 128 0.86 11.29 10.32
CA SER A 128 1.57 10.40 11.23
C SER A 128 3.08 10.64 11.24
N ILE A 129 3.67 11.03 10.12
CA ILE A 129 5.07 11.44 10.02
C ILE A 129 5.28 12.78 10.74
N GLU A 130 4.40 13.77 10.49
CA GLU A 130 4.48 15.10 11.11
C GLU A 130 4.39 15.00 12.64
N HIS A 131 3.49 14.17 13.17
CA HIS A 131 3.30 13.96 14.59
C HIS A 131 4.34 12.96 15.20
N LYS A 132 5.25 12.41 14.38
CA LYS A 132 6.29 11.46 14.81
C LYS A 132 5.71 10.20 15.49
N THR A 133 4.56 9.75 15.00
CA THR A 133 3.85 8.58 15.55
C THR A 133 4.18 7.29 14.84
N VAL A 134 4.96 7.36 13.77
CA VAL A 134 5.42 6.21 12.98
C VAL A 134 6.94 6.23 12.82
N ASN A 135 7.53 5.05 12.74
CA ASN A 135 8.93 4.93 12.38
C ASN A 135 9.12 5.24 10.90
N VAL A 136 9.94 6.25 10.63
CA VAL A 136 10.19 6.70 9.26
C VAL A 136 11.30 5.87 8.65
N ASP A 137 10.96 5.09 7.63
CA ASP A 137 11.87 4.25 6.87
C ASP A 137 11.60 4.40 5.35
N GLU A 138 12.46 3.79 4.54
CA GLU A 138 12.29 3.74 3.08
C GLU A 138 10.88 3.29 2.68
N LYS A 139 10.38 2.21 3.31
CA LYS A 139 9.08 1.60 2.97
C LYS A 139 7.91 2.53 3.28
N LEU A 140 7.99 3.30 4.36
CA LEU A 140 6.94 4.25 4.72
C LEU A 140 6.88 5.41 3.72
N TYR A 141 8.04 5.98 3.37
CA TYR A 141 8.10 7.04 2.37
C TYR A 141 7.66 6.55 0.99
N ASP A 142 8.09 5.35 0.60
CA ASP A 142 7.65 4.72 -0.65
C ASP A 142 6.12 4.53 -0.67
N LYS A 143 5.54 4.04 0.44
CA LYS A 143 4.09 3.91 0.58
C LYS A 143 3.38 5.26 0.49
N LEU A 144 3.87 6.28 1.17
CA LEU A 144 3.30 7.64 1.11
C LEU A 144 3.34 8.19 -0.33
N GLY A 145 4.46 8.03 -1.01
CA GLY A 145 4.61 8.42 -2.40
C GLY A 145 3.61 7.68 -3.31
N ASN A 146 3.45 6.37 -3.11
CA ASN A 146 2.49 5.56 -3.87
C ASN A 146 1.03 6.00 -3.60
N CYS A 147 0.67 6.38 -2.36
CA CYS A 147 -0.65 6.92 -2.08
C CYS A 147 -0.90 8.20 -2.88
N TRP A 148 0.07 9.12 -2.94
CA TRP A 148 -0.07 10.36 -3.69
C TRP A 148 -0.09 10.15 -5.21
N VAL A 149 0.73 9.21 -5.73
CA VAL A 149 0.68 8.82 -7.16
C VAL A 149 -0.71 8.26 -7.51
N ALA A 150 -1.22 7.34 -6.71
CA ALA A 150 -2.54 6.75 -6.93
C ALA A 150 -3.68 7.77 -6.81
N ALA A 151 -3.48 8.83 -6.01
CA ALA A 151 -4.41 9.96 -5.89
C ALA A 151 -4.29 10.98 -7.04
N GLY A 152 -3.32 10.83 -7.96
CA GLY A 152 -3.04 11.81 -9.01
C GLY A 152 -2.29 13.05 -8.55
N GLU A 153 -1.83 13.07 -7.29
CA GLU A 153 -1.16 14.20 -6.64
C GLU A 153 0.36 14.09 -6.83
N LEU A 154 0.80 14.17 -8.10
CA LEU A 154 2.22 13.92 -8.46
C LEU A 154 3.20 14.85 -7.74
N ASP A 155 2.81 16.12 -7.52
CA ASP A 155 3.66 17.08 -6.79
C ASP A 155 3.87 16.67 -5.33
N LYS A 156 2.83 16.12 -4.69
CA LYS A 156 2.92 15.61 -3.32
C LYS A 156 3.69 14.28 -3.24
N ALA A 157 3.74 13.52 -4.34
CA ALA A 157 4.46 12.26 -4.39
C ALA A 157 5.99 12.43 -4.44
N LEU A 158 6.48 13.51 -5.02
CA LEU A 158 7.92 13.72 -5.24
C LEU A 158 8.75 13.77 -3.94
N PRO A 159 8.40 14.58 -2.91
CA PRO A 159 9.18 14.63 -1.68
C PRO A 159 9.34 13.27 -0.99
N PRO A 160 8.27 12.51 -0.71
CA PRO A 160 8.43 11.21 -0.06
C PRO A 160 9.17 10.20 -0.93
N LEU A 161 8.94 10.16 -2.26
CA LEU A 161 9.69 9.25 -3.13
C LEU A 161 11.17 9.61 -3.22
N THR A 162 11.51 10.90 -3.13
CA THR A 162 12.91 11.33 -3.03
C THR A 162 13.55 10.82 -1.74
N HIS A 163 12.88 10.97 -0.60
CA HIS A 163 13.36 10.44 0.66
C HIS A 163 13.48 8.91 0.65
N ALA A 164 12.50 8.21 0.07
CA ALA A 164 12.58 6.77 -0.12
C ALA A 164 13.82 6.38 -0.92
N ALA A 165 14.08 7.05 -2.05
CA ALA A 165 15.21 6.79 -2.91
C ALA A 165 16.57 7.06 -2.23
N GLU A 166 16.65 8.09 -1.38
CA GLU A 166 17.86 8.41 -0.59
C GLU A 166 18.16 7.34 0.47
N LEU A 167 17.12 6.81 1.12
CA LEU A 167 17.24 5.76 2.13
C LEU A 167 17.41 4.37 1.53
N ALA A 168 17.02 4.16 0.27
CA ALA A 168 17.00 2.87 -0.38
C ALA A 168 18.40 2.25 -0.51
N THR A 169 18.49 0.96 -0.29
CA THR A 169 19.71 0.17 -0.55
C THR A 169 19.80 -0.32 -2.00
N THR A 170 18.67 -0.36 -2.70
CA THR A 170 18.54 -0.79 -4.10
C THR A 170 18.18 0.38 -5.01
N GLY A 171 18.25 0.19 -6.33
CA GLY A 171 17.86 1.21 -7.29
C GLY A 171 16.34 1.36 -7.50
N GLU A 172 15.52 0.50 -6.90
CA GLU A 172 14.08 0.40 -7.17
C GLU A 172 13.32 1.70 -6.88
N SER A 173 13.58 2.33 -5.72
CA SER A 173 12.92 3.58 -5.32
C SER A 173 13.31 4.76 -6.23
N PHE A 174 14.52 4.74 -6.82
CA PHE A 174 14.91 5.71 -7.85
C PHE A 174 14.14 5.53 -9.15
N VAL A 175 13.87 4.27 -9.55
CA VAL A 175 13.05 4.01 -10.75
C VAL A 175 11.63 4.52 -10.55
N ARG A 176 11.04 4.31 -9.38
CA ARG A 176 9.72 4.88 -9.05
C ARG A 176 9.69 6.41 -9.06
N LEU A 177 10.71 7.04 -8.49
CA LEU A 177 10.85 8.49 -8.54
C LEU A 177 10.92 8.97 -9.99
N ALA A 178 11.67 8.27 -10.84
CA ALA A 178 11.76 8.56 -12.27
C ALA A 178 10.43 8.39 -13.00
N GLU A 179 9.63 7.38 -12.65
CA GLU A 179 8.29 7.17 -13.21
C GLU A 179 7.38 8.38 -12.97
N VAL A 180 7.45 8.98 -11.78
CA VAL A 180 6.70 10.20 -11.48
C VAL A 180 7.21 11.39 -12.27
N HIS A 181 8.53 11.55 -12.42
CA HIS A 181 9.09 12.60 -13.27
C HIS A 181 8.70 12.42 -14.75
N VAL A 182 8.67 11.18 -15.24
CA VAL A 182 8.17 10.86 -16.61
C VAL A 182 6.70 11.27 -16.77
N GLN A 183 5.83 10.93 -15.81
CA GLN A 183 4.42 11.33 -15.83
C GLN A 183 4.24 12.85 -15.85
N ARG A 184 5.16 13.59 -15.24
CA ARG A 184 5.18 15.05 -15.22
C ARG A 184 5.88 15.66 -16.45
N ALA A 185 6.39 14.83 -17.34
CA ALA A 185 7.24 15.25 -18.46
C ALA A 185 8.51 16.03 -18.03
N ASP A 186 8.98 15.80 -16.80
CA ASP A 186 10.25 16.34 -16.30
C ASP A 186 11.39 15.39 -16.68
N TRP A 187 11.77 15.45 -17.94
CA TRP A 187 12.71 14.51 -18.55
C TRP A 187 14.11 14.56 -17.96
N PRO A 188 14.69 15.76 -17.63
CA PRO A 188 16.00 15.83 -17.00
C PRO A 188 16.02 15.18 -15.61
N ALA A 189 14.99 15.42 -14.79
CA ALA A 189 14.90 14.81 -13.47
C ALA A 189 14.65 13.30 -13.56
N ALA A 190 13.83 12.83 -14.52
CA ALA A 190 13.65 11.42 -14.81
C ALA A 190 14.97 10.74 -15.17
N GLN A 191 15.76 11.35 -16.08
CA GLN A 191 17.08 10.84 -16.47
C GLN A 191 17.99 10.73 -15.25
N ALA A 192 18.12 11.78 -14.44
CA ALA A 192 18.99 11.79 -13.26
C ALA A 192 18.60 10.71 -12.22
N ALA A 193 17.30 10.51 -12.00
CA ALA A 193 16.82 9.45 -11.11
C ALA A 193 17.15 8.06 -11.68
N LEU A 194 16.94 7.84 -12.99
CA LEU A 194 17.24 6.56 -13.64
C LEU A 194 18.74 6.24 -13.64
N GLU A 195 19.60 7.22 -13.84
CA GLU A 195 21.05 7.06 -13.74
C GLU A 195 21.46 6.54 -12.35
N ARG A 196 20.90 7.14 -11.30
CA ARG A 196 21.13 6.69 -9.92
C ARG A 196 20.56 5.29 -9.68
N GLY A 197 19.34 5.01 -10.16
CA GLY A 197 18.68 3.73 -10.01
C GLY A 197 19.44 2.59 -10.71
N LEU A 198 19.81 2.79 -11.97
CA LEU A 198 20.58 1.81 -12.75
C LEU A 198 22.00 1.61 -12.17
N GLY A 199 22.63 2.70 -11.71
CA GLY A 199 23.95 2.65 -11.08
C GLY A 199 23.93 1.88 -9.75
N LYS A 200 22.88 2.01 -8.96
CA LYS A 200 22.70 1.29 -7.69
C LYS A 200 22.37 -0.18 -7.92
N GLY A 201 21.68 -0.50 -9.00
CA GLY A 201 21.35 -1.86 -9.41
C GLY A 201 20.29 -2.52 -8.52
N GLN A 202 20.27 -3.86 -8.55
CA GLN A 202 19.30 -4.69 -7.83
C GLN A 202 17.84 -4.32 -8.15
N LEU A 203 17.57 -4.07 -9.44
CA LEU A 203 16.25 -3.75 -9.96
C LEU A 203 15.46 -5.03 -10.24
N LYS A 204 14.19 -5.04 -9.87
CA LYS A 204 13.26 -6.13 -10.20
C LYS A 204 12.99 -6.20 -11.70
N ASP A 205 12.90 -5.04 -12.34
CA ASP A 205 12.66 -4.90 -13.78
C ASP A 205 13.66 -3.89 -14.38
N THR A 206 14.86 -4.37 -14.67
CA THR A 206 15.91 -3.56 -15.32
C THR A 206 15.48 -3.08 -16.71
N ALA A 207 14.68 -3.89 -17.43
CA ALA A 207 14.24 -3.52 -18.76
C ALA A 207 13.24 -2.35 -18.74
N ASN A 208 12.41 -2.24 -17.68
CA ASN A 208 11.57 -1.04 -17.45
C ASN A 208 12.43 0.21 -17.28
N ALA A 209 13.43 0.16 -16.41
CA ALA A 209 14.32 1.29 -16.19
C ALA A 209 15.08 1.71 -17.47
N GLN A 210 15.51 0.74 -18.28
CA GLN A 210 16.15 0.99 -19.57
C GLN A 210 15.19 1.63 -20.57
N LEU A 211 13.93 1.18 -20.63
CA LEU A 211 12.90 1.77 -21.48
C LEU A 211 12.62 3.22 -21.08
N LEU A 212 12.43 3.47 -19.80
CA LEU A 212 12.17 4.81 -19.27
C LEU A 212 13.36 5.76 -19.53
N MET A 213 14.61 5.28 -19.42
CA MET A 213 15.80 6.04 -19.76
C MET A 213 15.80 6.42 -21.25
N GLY A 214 15.49 5.47 -22.12
CA GLY A 214 15.35 5.74 -23.55
C GLY A 214 14.29 6.81 -23.83
N ILE A 215 13.12 6.70 -23.18
CA ILE A 215 12.02 7.68 -23.30
C ILE A 215 12.48 9.07 -22.80
N ALA A 216 13.12 9.15 -21.65
CA ALA A 216 13.57 10.41 -21.08
C ALA A 216 14.60 11.12 -21.98
N LEU A 217 15.52 10.37 -22.56
CA LEU A 217 16.52 10.90 -23.50
C LEU A 217 15.90 11.28 -24.85
N TYR A 218 15.01 10.44 -25.38
CA TYR A 218 14.30 10.73 -26.62
C TYR A 218 13.49 12.04 -26.53
N SER A 219 12.78 12.21 -25.42
CA SER A 219 11.97 13.41 -25.17
C SER A 219 12.80 14.68 -24.96
N GLN A 220 14.09 14.53 -24.65
CA GLN A 220 15.08 15.61 -24.62
C GLN A 220 15.77 15.83 -25.98
N HIS A 221 15.31 15.18 -27.04
CA HIS A 221 15.95 15.20 -28.38
C HIS A 221 17.38 14.63 -28.41
N LYS A 222 17.80 13.88 -27.40
CA LYS A 222 19.09 13.18 -27.33
C LYS A 222 19.00 11.82 -28.02
N LEU A 223 18.70 11.83 -29.33
CA LEU A 223 18.34 10.62 -30.06
C LEU A 223 19.45 9.56 -30.10
N ALA A 224 20.71 9.99 -30.27
CA ALA A 224 21.87 9.11 -30.29
C ALA A 224 22.07 8.42 -28.94
N ASP A 225 21.84 9.13 -27.83
CA ASP A 225 21.98 8.59 -26.48
C ASP A 225 20.79 7.69 -26.10
N ALA A 226 19.59 7.97 -26.62
CA ALA A 226 18.39 7.18 -26.38
C ALA A 226 18.45 5.78 -27.02
N ARG A 227 19.02 5.69 -28.23
CA ARG A 227 19.06 4.46 -29.05
C ARG A 227 19.56 3.22 -28.29
N PRO A 228 20.75 3.24 -27.65
CA PRO A 228 21.28 2.06 -26.97
C PRO A 228 20.41 1.60 -25.79
N TRP A 229 19.64 2.48 -25.19
CA TRP A 229 18.71 2.12 -24.11
C TRP A 229 17.49 1.35 -24.63
N PHE A 230 16.93 1.76 -25.75
CA PHE A 230 15.87 1.00 -26.42
C PHE A 230 16.37 -0.36 -26.95
N GLU A 231 17.60 -0.41 -27.47
CA GLU A 231 18.23 -1.66 -27.90
C GLU A 231 18.38 -2.66 -26.74
N ARG A 232 18.64 -2.20 -25.53
CA ARG A 232 18.66 -3.04 -24.32
C ARG A 232 17.24 -3.42 -23.88
N ALA A 233 16.32 -2.48 -23.85
CA ALA A 233 14.95 -2.72 -23.39
C ALA A 233 14.18 -3.72 -24.30
N GLN A 234 14.46 -3.74 -25.62
CA GLN A 234 13.79 -4.65 -26.55
C GLN A 234 14.08 -6.13 -26.32
N VAL A 235 15.10 -6.48 -25.55
CA VAL A 235 15.41 -7.87 -25.18
C VAL A 235 14.29 -8.45 -24.34
N SER A 236 13.67 -7.64 -23.47
CA SER A 236 12.48 -8.03 -22.71
C SER A 236 11.27 -8.14 -23.63
N GLU A 237 10.59 -9.29 -23.57
CA GLU A 237 9.38 -9.51 -24.35
C GLU A 237 8.30 -8.47 -24.08
N ARG A 238 8.15 -8.08 -22.82
CA ARG A 238 7.18 -7.08 -22.35
C ARG A 238 7.35 -5.72 -23.01
N TYR A 239 8.58 -5.29 -23.24
CA TYR A 239 8.88 -3.94 -23.73
C TYR A 239 9.34 -3.90 -25.19
N ARG A 240 9.50 -5.07 -25.80
CA ARG A 240 10.03 -5.23 -27.17
C ARG A 240 9.33 -4.36 -28.21
N GLN A 241 8.02 -4.39 -28.20
CA GLN A 241 7.24 -3.66 -29.22
C GLN A 241 7.41 -2.16 -29.04
N THR A 242 7.31 -1.66 -27.82
CA THR A 242 7.49 -0.23 -27.50
C THR A 242 8.89 0.25 -27.88
N ALA A 243 9.92 -0.51 -27.46
CA ALA A 243 11.31 -0.16 -27.77
C ALA A 243 11.57 -0.14 -29.29
N LYS A 244 11.06 -1.13 -30.05
CA LYS A 244 11.18 -1.15 -31.52
C LYS A 244 10.51 0.04 -32.17
N SER A 245 9.34 0.47 -31.69
CA SER A 245 8.66 1.66 -32.22
C SER A 245 9.52 2.91 -32.04
N TYR A 246 10.13 3.10 -30.88
CA TYR A 246 11.05 4.22 -30.66
C TYR A 246 12.31 4.13 -31.52
N LEU A 247 12.89 2.94 -31.70
CA LEU A 247 14.04 2.75 -32.58
C LEU A 247 13.72 3.11 -34.05
N GLN A 248 12.53 2.78 -34.53
CA GLN A 248 12.06 3.20 -35.87
C GLN A 248 11.91 4.72 -35.96
N LEU A 249 11.32 5.36 -34.95
CA LEU A 249 11.18 6.81 -34.91
C LEU A 249 12.56 7.51 -34.91
N ILE A 250 13.51 7.00 -34.15
CA ILE A 250 14.89 7.53 -34.12
C ILE A 250 15.55 7.35 -35.49
N ALA A 251 15.41 6.21 -36.16
CA ALA A 251 15.98 5.99 -37.47
C ALA A 251 15.42 6.98 -38.49
N THR A 252 14.08 7.18 -38.52
CA THR A 252 13.47 8.15 -39.45
C THR A 252 13.87 9.58 -39.17
N GLN A 253 14.11 9.98 -37.92
CA GLN A 253 14.52 11.35 -37.56
C GLN A 253 16.01 11.61 -37.84
N LEU A 254 16.86 10.59 -37.73
CA LEU A 254 18.28 10.73 -38.03
C LEU A 254 18.56 10.66 -39.56
N ASP A 255 17.68 9.99 -40.33
CA ASP A 255 17.83 9.85 -41.78
C ASP A 255 17.23 11.04 -42.56
N VAL A 256 16.52 11.95 -41.90
CA VAL A 256 16.04 13.19 -42.56
C VAL A 256 17.24 14.15 -42.71
N PRO A 257 17.70 14.46 -43.95
CA PRO A 257 18.74 15.46 -44.15
C PRO A 257 18.23 16.79 -43.60
N HIS A 258 18.97 17.37 -42.66
CA HIS A 258 18.74 18.76 -42.26
C HIS A 258 18.90 19.63 -43.51
N ALA A 259 17.78 20.00 -44.14
CA ALA A 259 17.79 21.06 -45.11
C ALA A 259 18.33 22.29 -44.42
N ARG A 260 19.55 22.69 -44.78
CA ARG A 260 20.10 23.95 -44.34
C ARG A 260 19.17 25.05 -44.79
N PRO A 261 18.70 25.94 -43.93
CA PRO A 261 18.11 27.18 -44.43
C PRO A 261 19.22 27.97 -45.11
N ASP A 262 19.00 28.26 -46.37
CA ASP A 262 19.79 29.21 -47.17
C ASP A 262 19.70 30.62 -46.59
#